data_5d174f75886af550575687b29596e6f7
#
_entry.id   5d174f75886af550575687b29596e6f7
#
_cell.length_a   1.000
_cell.length_b   1.000
_cell.length_c   1.000
_cell.angle_alpha   90.00
_cell.angle_beta   90.00
_cell.angle_gamma   90.00
#
_symmetry.space_group_name_H-M   'P 1'
#
loop_
_entity.id
_entity.type
_entity.pdbx_description
1 polymer ?
#
loop_
_entity_poly.entity_id
_entity_poly.type
_entity_poly.pdbx_seq_one_letter_code
_entity_poly.pdbx_strand_id
1 'polypeptide(L)'
;MERFREILIDIALSKTIPNYQDLLDEGKKRRDICAYFDGKYCNKFKVSRGNVPASWISNNKMVPHPIMCFVCPYFSLRYYEGKQIELDLFDILLYYEELKETIEKELIFIENKMNETGFSLLLKRRREELISLLNDVVTKIKVLKELIKIFR
;
A
#
# COMPACT_ATOMS: atom_id res chain seq x y z
N MET A 1 -19.83 17.68 1.93
CA MET A 1 -18.65 17.79 2.83
C MET A 1 -17.66 16.62 2.64
N GLU A 2 -18.13 15.39 2.55
CA GLU A 2 -17.25 14.23 2.33
C GLU A 2 -16.50 14.30 1.00
N ARG A 3 -17.17 14.65 -0.09
CA ARG A 3 -16.54 14.86 -1.41
C ARG A 3 -15.43 15.92 -1.39
N PHE A 4 -15.61 16.97 -0.61
CA PHE A 4 -14.63 18.03 -0.49
C PHE A 4 -13.35 17.56 0.21
N ARG A 5 -13.50 16.73 1.25
CA ARG A 5 -12.35 16.18 1.98
C ARG A 5 -11.56 15.17 1.15
N GLU A 6 -12.24 14.36 0.33
CA GLU A 6 -11.58 13.45 -0.62
C GLU A 6 -10.75 14.23 -1.64
N ILE A 7 -11.33 15.30 -2.19
CA ILE A 7 -10.62 16.19 -3.14
C ILE A 7 -9.40 16.82 -2.48
N LEU A 8 -9.48 17.23 -1.21
CA LEU A 8 -8.34 17.80 -0.49
C LEU A 8 -7.20 16.80 -0.33
N ILE A 9 -7.50 15.55 -0.03
CA ILE A 9 -6.50 14.48 0.08
C ILE A 9 -5.82 14.29 -1.28
N ASP A 10 -6.58 14.19 -2.36
CA ASP A 10 -6.05 14.01 -3.71
C ASP A 10 -5.18 15.20 -4.13
N ILE A 11 -5.61 16.43 -3.85
CA ILE A 11 -4.83 17.63 -4.15
C ILE A 11 -3.49 17.62 -3.38
N ALA A 12 -3.55 17.32 -2.09
CA ALA A 12 -2.36 17.32 -1.25
C ALA A 12 -1.36 16.24 -1.69
N LEU A 13 -1.84 15.03 -1.96
CA LEU A 13 -0.99 13.92 -2.41
C LEU A 13 -0.44 14.16 -3.82
N SER A 14 -1.22 14.74 -4.72
CA SER A 14 -0.75 15.01 -6.09
C SER A 14 0.41 16.00 -6.13
N LYS A 15 0.57 16.86 -5.12
CA LYS A 15 1.67 17.80 -5.01
C LYS A 15 2.98 17.15 -4.54
N THR A 16 2.88 16.09 -3.75
CA THR A 16 4.03 15.47 -3.07
C THR A 16 4.42 14.11 -3.66
N ILE A 17 3.48 13.42 -4.31
CA ILE A 17 3.70 12.09 -4.87
C ILE A 17 3.79 12.18 -6.40
N PRO A 18 4.97 11.88 -7.00
CA PRO A 18 5.07 11.80 -8.46
C PRO A 18 4.16 10.70 -9.01
N ASN A 19 3.55 10.95 -10.17
CA ASN A 19 2.65 10.00 -10.84
C ASN A 19 1.45 9.57 -9.99
N TYR A 20 0.93 10.46 -9.14
CA TYR A 20 -0.17 10.16 -8.25
C TYR A 20 -1.40 9.61 -8.98
N GLN A 21 -1.71 10.15 -10.17
CA GLN A 21 -2.84 9.66 -10.96
C GLN A 21 -2.68 8.18 -11.36
N ASP A 22 -1.47 7.77 -11.72
CA ASP A 22 -1.18 6.37 -12.05
C ASP A 22 -1.39 5.45 -10.83
N LEU A 23 -1.02 5.93 -9.64
CA LEU A 23 -1.24 5.19 -8.40
C LEU A 23 -2.73 5.07 -8.07
N LEU A 24 -3.51 6.12 -8.30
CA LEU A 24 -4.97 6.07 -8.16
C LEU A 24 -5.60 5.07 -9.13
N ASP A 25 -5.16 5.06 -10.37
CA ASP A 25 -5.68 4.14 -11.39
C ASP A 25 -5.37 2.68 -11.01
N GLU A 26 -4.16 2.41 -10.53
CA GLU A 26 -3.79 1.09 -10.04
C GLU A 26 -4.62 0.68 -8.81
N GLY A 27 -4.76 1.58 -7.85
CA GLY A 27 -5.57 1.35 -6.66
C GLY A 27 -7.04 1.09 -6.98
N LYS A 28 -7.58 1.81 -7.95
CA LYS A 28 -8.95 1.60 -8.42
C LYS A 28 -9.13 0.23 -9.07
N LYS A 29 -8.19 -0.21 -9.90
CA LYS A 29 -8.21 -1.55 -10.49
C LYS A 29 -8.17 -2.62 -9.41
N ARG A 30 -7.28 -2.50 -8.43
CA ARG A 30 -7.19 -3.42 -7.31
C ARG A 30 -8.48 -3.46 -6.50
N ARG A 31 -9.05 -2.31 -6.18
CA ARG A 31 -10.33 -2.22 -5.46
C ARG A 31 -11.44 -2.98 -6.17
N ASP A 32 -11.59 -2.73 -7.47
CA ASP A 32 -12.71 -3.27 -8.24
C ASP A 32 -12.64 -4.79 -8.40
N ILE A 33 -11.46 -5.40 -8.28
CA ILE A 33 -11.29 -6.85 -8.35
C ILE A 33 -10.98 -7.50 -7.00
N CYS A 34 -10.84 -6.72 -5.94
CA CYS A 34 -10.56 -7.27 -4.60
C CYS A 34 -11.75 -8.03 -4.06
N ALA A 35 -11.50 -9.25 -3.55
CA ALA A 35 -12.54 -10.12 -3.02
C ALA A 35 -13.25 -9.56 -1.78
N TYR A 36 -12.62 -8.63 -1.06
CA TYR A 36 -13.18 -8.01 0.13
C TYR A 36 -14.03 -6.76 -0.15
N PHE A 37 -14.05 -6.30 -1.38
CA PHE A 37 -14.85 -5.14 -1.79
C PHE A 37 -16.20 -5.59 -2.32
N ASP A 38 -17.28 -5.08 -1.71
CA ASP A 38 -18.65 -5.45 -2.09
C ASP A 38 -19.29 -4.49 -3.11
N GLY A 39 -18.53 -3.57 -3.66
CA GLY A 39 -19.00 -2.50 -4.55
C GLY A 39 -19.18 -1.15 -3.85
N LYS A 40 -19.18 -1.13 -2.52
CA LYS A 40 -19.30 0.09 -1.73
C LYS A 40 -18.34 0.10 -0.54
N TYR A 41 -18.22 -1.01 0.19
CA TYR A 41 -17.43 -1.12 1.41
C TYR A 41 -16.35 -2.19 1.30
N CYS A 42 -15.25 -1.98 2.01
CA CYS A 42 -14.22 -3.00 2.21
C CYS A 42 -14.56 -3.81 3.48
N ASN A 43 -14.77 -5.11 3.32
CA ASN A 43 -15.16 -5.99 4.42
C ASN A 43 -13.96 -6.59 5.18
N LYS A 44 -12.73 -6.29 4.75
CA LYS A 44 -11.53 -6.76 5.44
C LYS A 44 -11.23 -5.97 6.71
N PHE A 45 -11.55 -4.68 6.72
CA PHE A 45 -11.14 -3.77 7.79
C PHE A 45 -12.30 -3.30 8.65
N LYS A 46 -12.03 -3.19 9.96
CA LYS A 46 -12.76 -2.31 10.86
C LYS A 46 -12.10 -0.95 10.84
N VAL A 47 -12.89 0.10 10.92
CA VAL A 47 -12.37 1.47 10.95
C VAL A 47 -12.76 2.16 12.23
N SER A 48 -11.79 2.89 12.81
CA SER A 48 -11.98 3.71 13.99
C SER A 48 -11.62 5.15 13.67
N ARG A 49 -12.35 6.08 14.25
CA ARG A 49 -12.04 7.50 14.11
C ARG A 49 -10.63 7.77 14.65
N GLY A 50 -9.86 8.56 13.91
CA GLY A 50 -8.50 8.93 14.28
C GLY A 50 -7.40 8.06 13.67
N ASN A 51 -7.74 6.86 13.19
CA ASN A 51 -6.76 5.95 12.56
C ASN A 51 -6.74 6.06 11.04
N VAL A 52 -7.79 6.63 10.46
CA VAL A 52 -7.94 6.83 9.02
C VAL A 52 -8.64 8.18 8.76
N PRO A 53 -8.51 8.75 7.55
CA PRO A 53 -9.28 9.93 7.19
C PRO A 53 -10.78 9.70 7.36
N ALA A 54 -11.49 10.68 7.92
CA ALA A 54 -12.93 10.57 8.20
C ALA A 54 -13.76 10.32 6.94
N SER A 55 -13.31 10.79 5.78
CA SER A 55 -13.98 10.57 4.48
C SER A 55 -13.99 9.11 4.06
N TRP A 56 -13.15 8.26 4.65
CA TRP A 56 -13.10 6.83 4.35
C TRP A 56 -14.08 6.01 5.21
N ILE A 57 -14.82 6.66 6.09
CA ILE A 57 -15.78 6.00 6.99
C ILE A 57 -17.19 6.46 6.65
N SER A 58 -18.09 5.51 6.41
CA SER A 58 -19.53 5.75 6.25
C SER A 58 -20.30 4.61 6.90
N ASN A 59 -21.28 4.94 7.73
CA ASN A 59 -22.09 3.95 8.46
C ASN A 59 -21.25 2.96 9.28
N ASN A 60 -20.18 3.45 9.90
CA ASN A 60 -19.19 2.66 10.66
C ASN A 60 -18.46 1.59 9.83
N LYS A 61 -18.48 1.73 8.51
CA LYS A 61 -17.82 0.83 7.57
C LYS A 61 -16.80 1.59 6.74
N MET A 62 -15.82 0.87 6.23
CA MET A 62 -14.78 1.45 5.39
C MET A 62 -15.25 1.62 3.94
N VAL A 63 -15.22 2.87 3.47
CA VAL A 63 -15.34 3.20 2.04
C VAL A 63 -13.91 3.32 1.49
N PRO A 64 -13.43 2.33 0.70
CA PRO A 64 -12.01 2.31 0.32
C PRO A 64 -11.72 3.35 -0.75
N HIS A 65 -10.88 4.32 -0.40
CA HIS A 65 -10.29 5.24 -1.37
C HIS A 65 -9.28 4.47 -2.25
N PRO A 66 -9.17 4.77 -3.55
CA PRO A 66 -8.22 4.09 -4.43
C PRO A 66 -6.78 4.09 -3.90
N ILE A 67 -6.33 5.17 -3.28
CA ILE A 67 -4.96 5.22 -2.74
C ILE A 67 -4.77 4.24 -1.58
N MET A 68 -5.80 3.99 -0.78
CA MET A 68 -5.74 2.95 0.26
C MET A 68 -5.60 1.56 -0.37
N CYS A 69 -6.34 1.30 -1.43
CA CYS A 69 -6.25 0.01 -2.14
C CYS A 69 -4.89 -0.18 -2.81
N PHE A 70 -4.26 0.91 -3.25
CA PHE A 70 -2.88 0.86 -3.76
C PHE A 70 -1.89 0.41 -2.68
N VAL A 71 -2.00 0.93 -1.46
CA VAL A 71 -1.09 0.59 -0.36
C VAL A 71 -1.53 -0.62 0.47
N CYS A 72 -2.70 -1.19 0.19
CA CYS A 72 -3.26 -2.28 1.00
C CYS A 72 -2.44 -3.57 0.87
N PRO A 73 -1.87 -4.10 1.97
CA PRO A 73 -1.14 -5.36 1.94
C PRO A 73 -2.05 -6.59 1.92
N TYR A 74 -3.36 -6.40 2.10
CA TYR A 74 -4.36 -7.48 2.16
C TYR A 74 -5.18 -7.62 0.89
N PHE A 75 -4.81 -6.90 -0.18
CA PHE A 75 -5.45 -7.11 -1.48
C PHE A 75 -5.44 -8.59 -1.86
N SER A 76 -6.59 -9.12 -2.26
CA SER A 76 -6.70 -10.51 -2.64
C SER A 76 -7.81 -10.71 -3.67
N LEU A 77 -7.53 -11.57 -4.64
CA LEU A 77 -8.55 -12.06 -5.60
C LEU A 77 -9.44 -13.13 -4.97
N ARG A 78 -9.04 -13.66 -3.83
CA ARG A 78 -9.73 -14.74 -3.13
C ARG A 78 -10.22 -14.29 -1.77
N TYR A 79 -11.48 -14.57 -1.45
CA TYR A 79 -12.04 -14.26 -0.15
C TYR A 79 -11.63 -15.32 0.88
N TYR A 80 -11.05 -14.87 1.98
CA TYR A 80 -10.74 -15.71 3.13
C TYR A 80 -11.63 -15.27 4.29
N GLU A 81 -12.39 -16.22 4.84
CA GLU A 81 -13.18 -15.96 6.04
C GLU A 81 -12.27 -15.72 7.24
N GLY A 82 -12.66 -14.80 8.09
CA GLY A 82 -11.93 -14.47 9.30
C GLY A 82 -12.43 -13.18 9.93
N LYS A 83 -11.87 -12.86 11.08
CA LYS A 83 -12.18 -11.60 11.75
C LYS A 83 -11.68 -10.43 10.94
N GLN A 84 -12.45 -9.36 10.92
CA GLN A 84 -11.98 -8.07 10.38
C GLN A 84 -10.78 -7.58 11.18
N ILE A 85 -9.85 -6.95 10.47
CA ILE A 85 -8.64 -6.35 11.05
C ILE A 85 -8.91 -4.87 11.26
N GLU A 86 -8.52 -4.32 12.40
CA GLU A 86 -8.60 -2.88 12.63
C GLU A 86 -7.61 -2.18 11.70
N LEU A 87 -8.12 -1.22 10.91
CA LEU A 87 -7.27 -0.46 10.00
C LEU A 87 -6.51 0.62 10.75
N ASP A 88 -5.20 0.53 10.72
CA ASP A 88 -4.28 1.53 11.23
C ASP A 88 -3.17 1.75 10.20
N LEU A 89 -3.08 2.97 9.68
CA LEU A 89 -2.09 3.31 8.67
C LEU A 89 -0.65 3.21 9.19
N PHE A 90 -0.44 3.40 10.49
CA PHE A 90 0.88 3.20 11.10
C PHE A 90 1.32 1.75 11.07
N ASP A 91 0.41 0.83 11.35
CA ASP A 91 0.72 -0.60 11.29
C ASP A 91 1.09 -1.02 9.88
N ILE A 92 0.39 -0.48 8.88
CA ILE A 92 0.70 -0.75 7.47
C ILE A 92 2.06 -0.16 7.10
N LEU A 93 2.36 1.05 7.57
CA LEU A 93 3.67 1.68 7.35
C LEU A 93 4.80 0.84 7.93
N LEU A 94 4.65 0.37 9.17
CA LEU A 94 5.62 -0.50 9.82
C LEU A 94 5.83 -1.80 9.03
N TYR A 95 4.77 -2.40 8.54
CA TYR A 95 4.84 -3.59 7.69
C TYR A 95 5.74 -3.36 6.48
N TYR A 96 5.55 -2.25 5.77
CA TYR A 96 6.36 -1.94 4.59
C TYR A 96 7.80 -1.55 4.94
N GLU A 97 8.03 -0.89 6.07
CA GLU A 97 9.39 -0.58 6.53
C GLU A 97 10.17 -1.84 6.88
N GLU A 98 9.55 -2.81 7.53
CA GLU A 98 10.15 -4.11 7.80
C GLU A 98 10.41 -4.90 6.51
N LEU A 99 9.47 -4.88 5.58
CA LEU A 99 9.62 -5.52 4.27
C LEU A 99 10.78 -4.90 3.48
N LYS A 100 10.88 -3.57 3.49
CA LYS A 100 11.99 -2.85 2.85
C LYS A 100 13.33 -3.31 3.41
N GLU A 101 13.47 -3.39 4.72
CA GLU A 101 14.68 -3.85 5.38
C GLU A 101 15.04 -5.28 4.97
N THR A 102 14.05 -6.17 4.93
CA THR A 102 14.24 -7.56 4.50
C THR A 102 14.72 -7.64 3.04
N ILE A 103 14.13 -6.85 2.16
CA ILE A 103 14.55 -6.80 0.74
C ILE A 103 15.98 -6.28 0.62
N GLU A 104 16.33 -5.22 1.32
CA GLU A 104 17.68 -4.65 1.30
C GLU A 104 18.73 -5.65 1.77
N LYS A 105 18.45 -6.41 2.83
CA LYS A 105 19.34 -7.47 3.32
C LYS A 105 19.53 -8.59 2.29
N GLU A 106 18.44 -9.01 1.64
CA GLU A 106 18.53 -10.03 0.58
C GLU A 106 19.33 -9.53 -0.62
N LEU A 107 19.16 -8.27 -1.00
CA LEU A 107 19.95 -7.66 -2.08
C LEU A 107 21.45 -7.65 -1.76
N ILE A 108 21.83 -7.28 -0.54
CA ILE A 108 23.24 -7.32 -0.09
C ILE A 108 23.77 -8.75 -0.16
N PHE A 109 23.00 -9.73 0.29
CA PHE A 109 23.38 -11.15 0.23
C PHE A 109 23.63 -11.59 -1.21
N ILE A 110 22.73 -11.22 -2.14
CA ILE A 110 22.88 -11.59 -3.56
C ILE A 110 24.09 -10.93 -4.18
N GLU A 111 24.36 -9.66 -3.90
CA GLU A 111 25.54 -8.95 -4.42
C GLU A 111 26.83 -9.59 -3.93
N ASN A 112 26.89 -9.95 -2.64
CA ASN A 112 28.03 -10.65 -2.08
C ASN A 112 28.24 -12.03 -2.72
N LYS A 113 27.15 -12.78 -2.95
CA LYS A 113 27.19 -14.07 -3.64
C LYS A 113 27.70 -13.93 -5.08
N MET A 114 27.23 -12.94 -5.81
CA MET A 114 27.67 -12.69 -7.19
C MET A 114 29.16 -12.33 -7.23
N ASN A 115 29.64 -11.57 -6.25
CA ASN A 115 31.06 -11.20 -6.15
C ASN A 115 31.95 -12.44 -5.83
N GLU A 116 31.46 -13.37 -5.03
CA GLU A 116 32.18 -14.58 -4.64
C GLU A 116 32.19 -15.65 -5.74
N THR A 117 31.02 -15.90 -6.36
CA THR A 117 30.82 -17.03 -7.25
C THR A 117 30.75 -16.64 -8.73
N GLY A 118 30.75 -15.33 -9.04
CA GLY A 118 30.62 -14.81 -10.38
C GLY A 118 29.18 -14.69 -10.84
N PHE A 119 28.99 -14.47 -12.12
CA PHE A 119 27.67 -14.23 -12.73
C PHE A 119 26.79 -15.49 -12.68
N SER A 120 25.56 -15.30 -12.20
CA SER A 120 24.50 -16.32 -12.25
C SER A 120 23.22 -15.70 -12.79
N LEU A 121 22.62 -16.35 -13.78
CA LEU A 121 21.36 -15.88 -14.35
C LEU A 121 20.23 -15.89 -13.33
N LEU A 122 20.19 -16.89 -12.45
CA LEU A 122 19.16 -16.97 -11.39
C LEU A 122 19.32 -15.84 -10.36
N LEU A 123 20.55 -15.56 -9.94
CA LEU A 123 20.82 -14.46 -9.01
C LEU A 123 20.49 -13.11 -9.63
N LYS A 124 20.82 -12.92 -10.93
CA LYS A 124 20.50 -11.70 -11.65
C LYS A 124 18.98 -11.47 -11.72
N ARG A 125 18.21 -12.50 -12.05
CA ARG A 125 16.74 -12.42 -12.09
C ARG A 125 16.16 -12.07 -10.73
N ARG A 126 16.65 -12.75 -9.69
CA ARG A 126 16.18 -12.48 -8.32
C ARG A 126 16.50 -11.05 -7.90
N ARG A 127 17.69 -10.56 -8.26
CA ARG A 127 18.08 -9.17 -8.00
C ARG A 127 17.14 -8.18 -8.68
N GLU A 128 16.82 -8.41 -9.94
CA GLU A 128 15.89 -7.55 -10.70
C GLU A 128 14.49 -7.57 -10.09
N GLU A 129 13.98 -8.72 -9.69
CA GLU A 129 12.70 -8.86 -8.99
C GLU A 129 12.68 -8.08 -7.68
N LEU A 130 13.75 -8.19 -6.88
CA LEU A 130 13.86 -7.50 -5.61
C LEU A 130 13.98 -5.98 -5.77
N ILE A 131 14.69 -5.51 -6.79
CA ILE A 131 14.79 -4.07 -7.09
C ILE A 131 13.41 -3.53 -7.48
N SER A 132 12.67 -4.23 -8.31
CA SER A 132 11.30 -3.84 -8.69
C SER A 132 10.38 -3.79 -7.47
N LEU A 133 10.44 -4.82 -6.61
CA LEU A 133 9.66 -4.87 -5.37
C LEU A 133 10.06 -3.76 -4.40
N LEU A 134 11.36 -3.47 -4.29
CA LEU A 134 11.85 -2.39 -3.44
C LEU A 134 11.31 -1.03 -3.89
N ASN A 135 11.31 -0.75 -5.19
CA ASN A 135 10.76 0.48 -5.73
C ASN A 135 9.26 0.63 -5.41
N ASP A 136 8.50 -0.45 -5.53
CA ASP A 136 7.07 -0.47 -5.18
C ASP A 136 6.88 -0.19 -3.67
N VAL A 137 7.64 -0.85 -2.82
CA VAL A 137 7.57 -0.68 -1.37
C VAL A 137 7.96 0.75 -0.95
N VAL A 138 9.02 1.31 -1.53
CA VAL A 138 9.45 2.70 -1.25
C VAL A 138 8.35 3.69 -1.62
N THR A 139 7.68 3.49 -2.75
CA THR A 139 6.55 4.32 -3.17
C THR A 139 5.40 4.24 -2.17
N LYS A 140 5.04 3.04 -1.72
CA LYS A 140 3.99 2.83 -0.73
C LYS A 140 4.32 3.48 0.62
N ILE A 141 5.56 3.37 1.07
CA ILE A 141 6.04 4.06 2.29
C ILE A 141 5.85 5.56 2.16
N LYS A 142 6.25 6.13 1.03
CA LYS A 142 6.11 7.58 0.80
C LYS A 142 4.64 8.00 0.83
N VAL A 143 3.77 7.28 0.16
CA VAL A 143 2.32 7.54 0.16
C VAL A 143 1.75 7.49 1.58
N LEU A 144 2.08 6.45 2.34
CA LEU A 144 1.60 6.30 3.71
C LEU A 144 2.07 7.43 4.62
N LYS A 145 3.33 7.83 4.53
CA LYS A 145 3.86 8.96 5.31
C LYS A 145 3.12 10.26 4.98
N GLU A 146 2.86 10.54 3.71
CA GLU A 146 2.12 11.73 3.31
C GLU A 146 0.65 11.67 3.76
N LEU A 147 -0.01 10.52 3.65
CA LEU A 147 -1.37 10.32 4.17
C LEU A 147 -1.44 10.59 5.66
N ILE A 148 -0.54 10.04 6.43
CA ILE A 148 -0.50 10.21 7.89
C ILE A 148 -0.35 11.69 8.28
N LYS A 149 0.47 12.44 7.55
CA LYS A 149 0.61 13.89 7.77
C LYS A 149 -0.69 14.65 7.52
N ILE A 150 -1.45 14.26 6.50
CA ILE A 150 -2.65 14.99 6.08
C ILE A 150 -3.79 14.85 7.10
N PHE A 151 -4.03 13.65 7.64
CA PHE A 151 -5.18 13.45 8.52
C PHE A 151 -4.85 13.58 10.01
N ARG A 152 -3.63 13.84 10.34
CA ARG A 152 -3.17 14.20 11.69
C ARG A 152 -2.78 15.67 11.78
#